data_9a7110db9157face7454add02b639692
#
_entry.id   9a7110db9157face7454add02b639692
#
_cell.length_a   1.000
_cell.length_b   1.000
_cell.length_c   1.000
_cell.angle_alpha   90.00
_cell.angle_beta   90.00
_cell.angle_gamma   90.00
#
_symmetry.space_group_name_H-M   'P 1'
#
loop_
_entity.id
_entity.type
_entity.pdbx_description
1 polymer ?
#
loop_
_entity_poly.entity_id
_entity_poly.type
_entity_poly.pdbx_seq_one_letter_code
_entity_poly.pdbx_strand_id
1 'polypeptide(L)'
;AFIARGNTILMFILSFLNAKTSKNPLKKQRIPYVSTVLGKKEMITIVATDHMKAVPDMIEKWVPGKYVSLGTDGFGRSDTRESLRKFFEMDADHIAAAAISALLSESKITQTKADEALRTLEINPNAKDPSRD
;
A
#
# COMPACT_ATOMS: atom_id res chain seq x y z
N ALA A 1 0.74 9.90 -0.10
CA ALA A 1 0.20 8.93 0.85
C ALA A 1 -1.31 8.94 0.74
N PHE A 2 -1.91 7.83 0.33
CA PHE A 2 -3.36 7.71 0.21
C PHE A 2 -3.84 6.88 1.40
N ILE A 3 -4.50 7.53 2.36
CA ILE A 3 -5.19 6.82 3.44
C ILE A 3 -6.63 6.61 2.97
N ALA A 4 -6.95 5.41 2.51
CA ALA A 4 -8.31 5.05 2.14
C ALA A 4 -9.12 4.74 3.41
N ARG A 5 -10.12 5.56 3.72
CA ARG A 5 -11.16 5.20 4.69
C ARG A 5 -12.06 4.12 4.08
N GLY A 6 -12.54 3.17 4.89
CA GLY A 6 -13.23 1.94 4.46
C GLY A 6 -14.25 2.04 3.31
N ASN A 7 -15.05 3.13 3.24
CA ASN A 7 -16.00 3.34 2.15
C ASN A 7 -15.34 3.61 0.79
N THR A 8 -14.13 4.16 0.78
CA THR A 8 -13.40 4.45 -0.46
C THR A 8 -12.88 3.16 -1.08
N ILE A 9 -12.41 2.21 -0.27
CA ILE A 9 -11.96 0.88 -0.75
C ILE A 9 -13.13 0.12 -1.38
N LEU A 10 -14.29 0.12 -0.75
CA LEU A 10 -15.48 -0.54 -1.30
C LEU A 10 -15.92 0.09 -2.64
N MET A 11 -15.86 1.40 -2.78
CA MET A 11 -16.13 2.09 -4.06
C MET A 11 -15.09 1.74 -5.13
N PHE A 12 -13.81 1.60 -4.78
CA PHE A 12 -12.78 1.16 -5.71
C PHE A 12 -13.00 -0.29 -6.15
N ILE A 13 -13.37 -1.19 -5.23
CA ILE A 13 -13.68 -2.59 -5.53
C ILE A 13 -14.92 -2.69 -6.42
N LEU A 14 -15.99 -1.94 -6.14
CA LEU A 14 -17.20 -1.91 -6.98
C LEU A 14 -16.95 -1.34 -8.37
N SER A 15 -16.14 -0.29 -8.48
CA SER A 15 -15.70 0.25 -9.78
C SER A 15 -14.87 -0.77 -10.57
N PHE A 16 -14.15 -1.63 -9.86
CA PHE A 16 -13.36 -2.71 -10.41
C PHE A 16 -14.19 -3.89 -10.94
N LEU A 17 -15.20 -4.32 -10.19
CA LEU A 17 -16.12 -5.38 -10.63
C LEU A 17 -16.88 -5.02 -11.92
N ASN A 18 -17.00 -3.72 -12.24
CA ASN A 18 -17.56 -3.24 -13.50
C ASN A 18 -16.57 -3.27 -14.68
N ALA A 19 -15.31 -3.60 -14.49
CA ALA A 19 -14.35 -3.88 -15.56
C ALA A 19 -14.62 -5.27 -16.17
N LYS A 20 -15.85 -5.51 -16.68
CA LYS A 20 -16.18 -6.76 -17.35
C LYS A 20 -15.24 -6.94 -18.53
N THR A 21 -14.57 -8.07 -18.56
CA THR A 21 -13.82 -8.55 -19.72
C THR A 21 -14.71 -8.40 -20.95
N SER A 22 -14.29 -7.62 -21.91
CA SER A 22 -15.08 -7.43 -23.15
C SER A 22 -15.26 -8.80 -23.81
N LYS A 23 -16.52 -9.19 -24.08
CA LYS A 23 -16.82 -10.37 -24.89
C LYS A 23 -16.28 -10.25 -26.33
N ASN A 24 -15.80 -9.07 -26.71
CA ASN A 24 -15.21 -8.81 -28.02
C ASN A 24 -13.77 -8.33 -27.86
N PRO A 25 -12.76 -9.19 -28.12
CA PRO A 25 -11.35 -8.87 -27.98
C PRO A 25 -10.86 -7.77 -28.92
N LEU A 26 -11.61 -7.49 -29.99
CA LEU A 26 -11.28 -6.43 -30.97
C LEU A 26 -11.76 -5.04 -30.54
N LYS A 27 -12.62 -4.94 -29.51
CA LYS A 27 -13.03 -3.65 -28.98
C LYS A 27 -12.02 -3.16 -27.95
N LYS A 28 -11.75 -1.84 -27.97
CA LYS A 28 -10.92 -1.17 -26.97
C LYS A 28 -11.44 -1.49 -25.57
N GLN A 29 -10.61 -2.12 -24.76
CA GLN A 29 -10.97 -2.49 -23.39
C GLN A 29 -11.19 -1.23 -22.54
N ARG A 30 -12.15 -1.30 -21.62
CA ARG A 30 -12.40 -0.21 -20.68
C ARG A 30 -11.24 -0.12 -19.69
N ILE A 31 -10.69 1.08 -19.53
CA ILE A 31 -9.67 1.36 -18.53
C ILE A 31 -10.34 1.41 -17.15
N PRO A 32 -9.87 0.66 -16.15
CA PRO A 32 -10.38 0.72 -14.79
C PRO A 32 -10.27 2.14 -14.21
N TYR A 33 -11.25 2.55 -13.42
CA TYR A 33 -11.27 3.90 -12.82
C TYR A 33 -10.01 4.16 -11.98
N VAL A 34 -9.55 3.19 -11.21
CA VAL A 34 -8.32 3.28 -10.42
C VAL A 34 -7.11 3.63 -11.29
N SER A 35 -7.01 3.03 -12.49
CA SER A 35 -5.92 3.34 -13.43
C SER A 35 -6.01 4.75 -14.02
N THR A 36 -7.21 5.34 -14.08
CA THR A 36 -7.37 6.75 -14.54
C THR A 36 -7.00 7.73 -13.45
N VAL A 37 -7.31 7.44 -12.19
CA VAL A 37 -7.01 8.30 -11.04
C VAL A 37 -5.54 8.23 -10.64
N LEU A 38 -4.97 7.01 -10.62
CA LEU A 38 -3.58 6.75 -10.25
C LEU A 38 -2.68 6.55 -11.49
N GLY A 39 -3.10 7.04 -12.64
CA GLY A 39 -2.65 6.65 -13.98
C GLY A 39 -1.25 7.06 -14.41
N LYS A 40 -0.34 7.48 -13.52
CA LYS A 40 1.04 7.81 -13.89
C LYS A 40 1.96 6.64 -13.56
N LYS A 41 2.58 6.02 -14.56
CA LYS A 41 3.51 4.89 -14.41
C LYS A 41 4.71 5.14 -13.47
N GLU A 42 5.07 6.39 -13.27
CA GLU A 42 6.22 6.79 -12.44
C GLU A 42 5.85 7.05 -10.98
N MET A 43 4.58 6.85 -10.61
CA MET A 43 4.13 7.04 -9.23
C MET A 43 4.47 5.83 -8.38
N ILE A 44 4.87 6.12 -7.14
CA ILE A 44 4.93 5.15 -6.07
C ILE A 44 3.67 5.33 -5.22
N THR A 45 2.90 4.25 -5.08
CA THR A 45 1.67 4.24 -4.31
C THR A 45 1.87 3.44 -3.03
N ILE A 46 1.79 4.11 -1.88
CA ILE A 46 1.79 3.46 -0.57
C ILE A 46 0.35 3.46 -0.04
N VAL A 47 -0.14 2.29 0.31
CA VAL A 47 -1.49 2.12 0.88
C VAL A 47 -1.35 1.58 2.29
N ALA A 48 -1.92 2.29 3.27
CA ALA A 48 -2.03 1.82 4.65
C ALA A 48 -3.51 1.63 5.00
N THR A 49 -3.83 0.50 5.62
CA THR A 49 -5.20 0.12 5.95
C THR A 49 -5.28 -0.55 7.32
N ASP A 50 -6.35 -0.29 8.05
CA ASP A 50 -6.66 -1.00 9.31
C ASP A 50 -7.22 -2.44 9.05
N HIS A 51 -7.20 -2.89 7.80
CA HIS A 51 -7.57 -4.25 7.37
C HIS A 51 -6.33 -5.04 6.93
N MET A 52 -6.50 -6.35 6.70
CA MET A 52 -5.44 -7.18 6.11
C MET A 52 -5.00 -6.65 4.74
N LYS A 53 -3.75 -6.83 4.38
CA LYS A 53 -3.16 -6.36 3.10
C LYS A 53 -3.88 -6.93 1.87
N ALA A 54 -4.45 -8.12 1.98
CA ALA A 54 -5.22 -8.72 0.89
C ALA A 54 -6.34 -7.81 0.35
N VAL A 55 -6.91 -6.92 1.20
CA VAL A 55 -7.97 -5.99 0.77
C VAL A 55 -7.45 -4.94 -0.22
N PRO A 56 -6.43 -4.13 0.10
CA PRO A 56 -5.86 -3.19 -0.87
C PRO A 56 -5.14 -3.88 -2.03
N ASP A 57 -4.56 -5.06 -1.84
CA ASP A 57 -3.84 -5.80 -2.89
C ASP A 57 -4.77 -6.25 -4.03
N MET A 58 -6.08 -6.35 -3.78
CA MET A 58 -7.06 -6.67 -4.82
C MET A 58 -7.05 -5.70 -6.01
N ILE A 59 -6.53 -4.48 -5.84
CA ILE A 59 -6.45 -3.48 -6.91
C ILE A 59 -5.04 -3.30 -7.49
N GLU A 60 -4.03 -3.92 -6.90
CA GLU A 60 -2.60 -3.74 -7.24
C GLU A 60 -2.35 -3.79 -8.75
N LYS A 61 -2.84 -4.82 -9.45
CA LYS A 61 -2.59 -5.02 -10.88
C LYS A 61 -3.12 -3.92 -11.80
N TRP A 62 -3.97 -3.02 -11.29
CA TRP A 62 -4.51 -1.89 -12.06
C TRP A 62 -3.93 -0.56 -11.63
N VAL A 63 -3.10 -0.55 -10.58
CA VAL A 63 -2.34 0.62 -10.15
C VAL A 63 -1.04 0.65 -10.91
N PRO A 64 -0.81 1.64 -11.78
CA PRO A 64 0.44 1.72 -12.51
C PRO A 64 1.58 2.17 -11.59
N GLY A 65 2.78 1.63 -11.85
CA GLY A 65 3.98 1.94 -11.06
C GLY A 65 4.17 1.02 -9.86
N LYS A 66 5.01 1.44 -8.92
CA LYS A 66 5.31 0.67 -7.71
C LYS A 66 4.16 0.78 -6.72
N TYR A 67 3.67 -0.37 -6.26
CA TYR A 67 2.62 -0.48 -5.25
C TYR A 67 3.17 -1.16 -4.00
N VAL A 68 2.87 -0.60 -2.83
CA VAL A 68 3.24 -1.18 -1.53
C VAL A 68 2.05 -1.03 -0.60
N SER A 69 1.60 -2.14 -0.01
CA SER A 69 0.52 -2.17 0.97
C SER A 69 1.04 -2.45 2.37
N LEU A 70 0.48 -1.74 3.34
CA LEU A 70 0.65 -1.95 4.78
C LEU A 70 -0.72 -2.23 5.38
N GLY A 71 -0.80 -3.24 6.25
CA GLY A 71 -2.07 -3.65 6.84
C GLY A 71 -1.90 -4.54 8.05
N THR A 72 -3.02 -4.88 8.71
CA THR A 72 -3.06 -5.69 9.93
C THR A 72 -3.08 -7.18 9.61
N ASP A 73 -1.99 -7.72 9.12
CA ASP A 73 -1.85 -9.16 8.92
C ASP A 73 -1.43 -9.84 10.23
N GLY A 74 -1.96 -11.03 10.47
CA GLY A 74 -1.70 -11.82 11.68
C GLY A 74 -2.91 -11.91 12.61
N PHE A 75 -2.68 -12.32 13.86
CA PHE A 75 -3.73 -12.46 14.86
C PHE A 75 -4.12 -11.10 15.46
N GLY A 76 -5.43 -10.90 15.65
CA GLY A 76 -5.95 -9.69 16.29
C GLY A 76 -5.47 -9.58 17.75
N ARG A 77 -5.20 -8.35 18.17
CA ARG A 77 -4.79 -8.00 19.54
C ARG A 77 -5.70 -6.90 20.10
N SER A 78 -5.80 -6.89 21.44
CA SER A 78 -6.48 -5.84 22.17
C SER A 78 -5.46 -4.91 22.81
N ASP A 79 -5.37 -3.68 22.33
CA ASP A 79 -4.50 -2.64 22.84
C ASP A 79 -5.02 -1.26 22.42
N THR A 80 -4.32 -0.20 22.78
CA THR A 80 -4.61 1.14 22.27
C THR A 80 -4.37 1.18 20.75
N ARG A 81 -5.08 2.08 20.06
CA ARG A 81 -4.92 2.25 18.62
C ARG A 81 -3.46 2.55 18.21
N GLU A 82 -2.76 3.34 19.03
CA GLU A 82 -1.37 3.70 18.79
C GLU A 82 -0.44 2.49 18.89
N SER A 83 -0.57 1.71 19.96
CA SER A 83 0.18 0.47 20.17
C SER A 83 -0.08 -0.55 19.07
N LEU A 84 -1.34 -0.71 18.65
CA LEU A 84 -1.71 -1.62 17.57
C LEU A 84 -1.11 -1.21 16.23
N ARG A 85 -1.12 0.09 15.90
CA ARG A 85 -0.50 0.59 14.66
C ARG A 85 1.01 0.38 14.63
N LYS A 86 1.67 0.59 15.78
CA LYS A 86 3.11 0.33 15.91
C LYS A 86 3.41 -1.16 15.80
N PHE A 87 2.60 -2.02 16.44
CA PHE A 87 2.76 -3.47 16.39
C PHE A 87 2.58 -4.01 14.96
N PHE A 88 1.54 -3.56 14.23
CA PHE A 88 1.26 -3.99 12.86
C PHE A 88 2.05 -3.20 11.79
N GLU A 89 3.03 -2.42 12.20
CA GLU A 89 3.90 -1.66 11.30
C GLU A 89 3.13 -0.71 10.35
N MET A 90 2.09 -0.05 10.90
CA MET A 90 1.21 0.85 10.13
C MET A 90 1.19 2.28 10.67
N ASP A 91 2.07 2.63 11.59
CA ASP A 91 2.26 3.99 12.07
C ASP A 91 2.96 4.89 11.03
N ALA A 92 3.14 6.15 11.35
CA ALA A 92 3.73 7.12 10.44
C ALA A 92 5.16 6.75 10.03
N ASP A 93 5.94 6.19 10.98
CA ASP A 93 7.34 5.84 10.74
C ASP A 93 7.47 4.66 9.79
N HIS A 94 6.65 3.62 9.95
CA HIS A 94 6.63 2.48 9.04
C HIS A 94 6.11 2.85 7.64
N ILE A 95 5.11 3.74 7.55
CA ILE A 95 4.64 4.28 6.27
C ILE A 95 5.76 5.07 5.58
N ALA A 96 6.51 5.90 6.33
CA ALA A 96 7.65 6.64 5.80
C ALA A 96 8.77 5.70 5.35
N ALA A 97 9.10 4.68 6.14
CA ALA A 97 10.10 3.67 5.77
C ALA A 97 9.72 2.90 4.50
N ALA A 98 8.46 2.50 4.38
CA ALA A 98 7.96 1.85 3.16
C ALA A 98 8.11 2.75 1.93
N ALA A 99 7.84 4.05 2.08
CA ALA A 99 8.01 5.03 1.00
C ALA A 99 9.48 5.21 0.63
N ILE A 100 10.39 5.32 1.61
CA ILE A 100 11.84 5.43 1.38
C ILE A 100 12.36 4.18 0.68
N SER A 101 11.98 2.99 1.15
CA SER A 101 12.38 1.72 0.54
C SER A 101 11.89 1.59 -0.89
N ALA A 102 10.66 2.00 -1.17
CA ALA A 102 10.11 2.00 -2.52
C ALA A 102 10.82 3.01 -3.44
N LEU A 103 11.17 4.20 -2.95
CA LEU A 103 11.96 5.19 -3.69
C LEU A 103 13.37 4.67 -4.01
N LEU A 104 13.99 3.96 -3.06
CA LEU A 104 15.30 3.35 -3.26
C LEU A 104 15.24 2.22 -4.30
N SER A 105 14.23 1.35 -4.22
CA SER A 105 14.06 0.25 -5.18
C SER A 105 13.83 0.73 -6.61
N GLU A 106 13.20 1.90 -6.78
CA GLU A 106 13.01 2.56 -8.07
C GLU A 106 14.18 3.49 -8.46
N SER A 107 15.30 3.41 -7.72
CA SER A 107 16.50 4.24 -7.96
C SER A 107 16.23 5.77 -8.00
N LYS A 108 15.18 6.23 -7.32
CA LYS A 108 14.80 7.64 -7.23
C LYS A 108 15.58 8.39 -6.14
N ILE A 109 16.16 7.66 -5.22
CA ILE A 109 17.05 8.19 -4.17
C ILE A 109 18.30 7.31 -4.08
N THR A 110 19.38 7.88 -3.53
CA THR A 110 20.61 7.13 -3.27
C THR A 110 20.54 6.37 -1.96
N GLN A 111 21.31 5.28 -1.83
CA GLN A 111 21.40 4.49 -0.60
C GLN A 111 21.74 5.38 0.61
N THR A 112 22.71 6.27 0.48
CA THR A 112 23.15 7.17 1.57
C THR A 112 21.99 8.04 2.11
N LYS A 113 21.17 8.61 1.20
CA LYS A 113 20.00 9.39 1.60
C LYS A 113 18.91 8.54 2.24
N ALA A 114 18.71 7.31 1.75
CA ALA A 114 17.79 6.38 2.35
C ALA A 114 18.21 6.01 3.77
N ASP A 115 19.49 5.67 3.98
CA ASP A 115 20.04 5.31 5.28
C ASP A 115 19.94 6.48 6.29
N GLU A 116 20.24 7.70 5.84
CA GLU A 116 20.10 8.90 6.68
C GLU A 116 18.65 9.11 7.09
N ALA A 117 17.70 9.02 6.15
CA ALA A 117 16.28 9.19 6.44
C ALA A 117 15.73 8.08 7.36
N LEU A 118 16.11 6.82 7.13
CA LEU A 118 15.66 5.69 7.97
C LEU A 118 16.17 5.79 9.41
N ARG A 119 17.38 6.35 9.63
CA ARG A 119 17.93 6.56 10.98
C ARG A 119 17.13 7.57 11.83
N THR A 120 16.33 8.43 11.19
CA THR A 120 15.49 9.41 11.90
C THR A 120 14.16 8.83 12.36
N LEU A 121 13.81 7.62 11.88
CA LEU A 121 12.56 6.94 12.22
C LEU A 121 12.73 6.06 13.46
N GLU A 122 11.72 6.04 14.31
CA GLU A 122 11.69 5.22 15.53
C GLU A 122 11.31 3.74 15.23
N ILE A 123 12.04 3.10 14.33
CA ILE A 123 11.78 1.71 13.92
C ILE A 123 12.76 0.78 14.59
N ASN A 124 12.24 -0.28 15.22
CA ASN A 124 13.06 -1.36 15.75
C ASN A 124 13.35 -2.40 14.66
N PRO A 125 14.58 -2.50 14.14
CA PRO A 125 14.91 -3.44 13.07
C PRO A 125 14.85 -4.91 13.51
N ASN A 126 14.79 -5.16 14.81
CA ASN A 126 14.71 -6.51 15.40
C ASN A 126 13.29 -6.83 15.91
N ALA A 127 12.29 -6.04 15.54
CA ALA A 127 10.90 -6.36 15.87
C ALA A 127 10.49 -7.68 15.20
N LYS A 128 9.66 -8.45 15.92
CA LYS A 128 9.10 -9.67 15.34
C LYS A 128 8.11 -9.33 14.25
N ASP A 129 8.06 -10.16 13.21
CA ASP A 129 7.06 -10.06 12.14
C ASP A 129 5.66 -10.33 12.73
N PRO A 130 4.75 -9.36 12.73
CA PRO A 130 3.41 -9.50 13.32
C PRO A 130 2.57 -10.57 12.61
N SER A 131 2.91 -10.97 11.40
CA SER A 131 2.20 -12.03 10.67
C SER A 131 2.56 -13.44 11.14
N ARG A 132 3.60 -13.57 11.98
CA ARG A 132 4.14 -14.85 12.46
C ARG A 132 4.09 -15.01 13.98
N ASP A 133 3.53 -14.05 14.71
CA ASP A 133 3.49 -14.02 16.17
C ASP A 133 2.14 -14.50 16.75
#